data_f15b6c239378a8f6ee9d01ce52a03591
#
_entry.id   f15b6c239378a8f6ee9d01ce52a03591
#
_cell.length_a   1.000
_cell.length_b   1.000
_cell.length_c   1.000
_cell.angle_alpha   90.00
_cell.angle_beta   90.00
_cell.angle_gamma   90.00
#
_symmetry.space_group_name_H-M   'P 1'
#
loop_
_entity.id
_entity.type
_entity.pdbx_description
1 polymer ?
#
loop_
_entity_poly.entity_id
_entity_poly.type
_entity_poly.pdbx_seq_one_letter_code
_entity_poly.pdbx_strand_id
1 'polypeptide(L)'
;MLTDLTAVDYLTHPGRALQPEIPPERFEVVANLLSLSRSSRVRVRVQVPELDPVVDTLWDIYPGAEAMEREVYDMFGIVFTGHPDLTRILMPEDWEGHPLRKDYSVGRVPVQFKEAPGPR
;
A
#
# COMPACT_ATOMS: atom_id res chain seq x y z
N MET A 1 11.73 -15.32 -3.22
CA MET A 1 11.01 -14.94 -2.00
C MET A 1 10.55 -13.51 -2.04
N LEU A 2 9.49 -13.19 -1.35
CA LEU A 2 9.02 -11.82 -1.26
C LEU A 2 9.84 -11.09 -0.20
N THR A 3 10.54 -10.03 -0.61
CA THR A 3 11.35 -9.25 0.32
C THR A 3 10.63 -8.01 0.82
N ASP A 4 9.70 -7.48 0.01
CA ASP A 4 8.98 -6.27 0.40
C ASP A 4 7.73 -6.12 -0.47
N LEU A 5 6.70 -5.50 0.10
CA LEU A 5 5.48 -5.15 -0.63
C LEU A 5 5.02 -3.81 -0.09
N THR A 6 4.83 -2.85 -0.99
CA THR A 6 4.42 -1.51 -0.62
C THR A 6 3.54 -0.92 -1.70
N ALA A 7 3.11 0.32 -1.52
CA ALA A 7 2.27 0.99 -2.51
C ALA A 7 2.70 2.44 -2.68
N VAL A 8 2.29 3.02 -3.79
CA VAL A 8 2.55 4.42 -4.11
C VAL A 8 1.25 5.04 -4.58
N ASP A 9 0.97 6.26 -4.12
CA ASP A 9 -0.14 7.06 -4.60
C ASP A 9 0.41 8.12 -5.56
N TYR A 10 0.04 8.02 -6.83
CA TYR A 10 0.54 8.92 -7.87
C TYR A 10 -0.38 10.11 -8.14
N LEU A 11 -1.28 10.40 -7.23
CA LEU A 11 -2.25 11.48 -7.45
C LEU A 11 -1.59 12.81 -7.80
N THR A 12 -0.50 13.16 -7.12
CA THR A 12 0.18 14.44 -7.32
C THR A 12 1.37 14.33 -8.27
N HIS A 13 1.84 13.13 -8.59
CA HIS A 13 2.96 12.90 -9.50
C HIS A 13 2.66 11.73 -10.40
N PRO A 14 1.72 11.91 -11.37
CA PRO A 14 1.27 10.78 -12.19
C PRO A 14 2.28 10.26 -13.20
N GLY A 15 3.30 11.04 -13.51
CA GLY A 15 4.27 10.63 -14.54
C GLY A 15 5.18 9.53 -14.04
N ARG A 16 5.26 8.45 -14.83
CA ARG A 16 6.18 7.35 -14.56
C ARG A 16 6.29 6.47 -15.77
N ALA A 17 7.39 5.71 -15.85
CA ALA A 17 7.62 4.82 -16.97
C ALA A 17 6.87 3.52 -16.78
N LEU A 18 5.99 3.19 -17.71
CA LEU A 18 5.29 1.92 -17.77
C LEU A 18 5.38 1.37 -19.18
N GLN A 19 5.19 0.06 -19.32
CA GLN A 19 5.12 -0.53 -20.65
C GLN A 19 3.89 0.02 -21.38
N PRO A 20 3.97 0.20 -22.71
CA PRO A 20 2.91 0.89 -23.46
C PRO A 20 1.52 0.27 -23.30
N GLU A 21 1.44 -1.05 -23.13
CA GLU A 21 0.15 -1.72 -23.04
C GLU A 21 -0.45 -1.67 -21.63
N ILE A 22 0.25 -1.07 -20.66
CA ILE A 22 -0.25 -0.99 -19.28
C ILE A 22 -0.73 0.42 -19.01
N PRO A 23 -2.05 0.63 -18.83
CA PRO A 23 -2.56 1.96 -18.52
C PRO A 23 -2.18 2.33 -17.09
N PRO A 24 -1.70 3.55 -16.87
CA PRO A 24 -1.38 4.01 -15.53
C PRO A 24 -2.66 4.25 -14.71
N GLU A 25 -2.62 3.86 -13.43
CA GLU A 25 -3.71 4.12 -12.51
C GLU A 25 -3.21 4.96 -11.35
N ARG A 26 -4.12 5.37 -10.46
CA ARG A 26 -3.72 6.23 -9.35
C ARG A 26 -2.74 5.55 -8.40
N PHE A 27 -3.03 4.30 -8.05
CA PHE A 27 -2.18 3.57 -7.11
C PHE A 27 -1.33 2.54 -7.83
N GLU A 28 -0.21 2.21 -7.23
CA GLU A 28 0.64 1.14 -7.74
C GLU A 28 1.10 0.32 -6.54
N VAL A 29 0.86 -0.99 -6.59
CA VAL A 29 1.41 -1.90 -5.59
C VAL A 29 2.71 -2.45 -6.15
N VAL A 30 3.75 -2.41 -5.34
CA VAL A 30 5.09 -2.86 -5.75
C VAL A 30 5.50 -4.02 -4.88
N ALA A 31 5.77 -5.17 -5.49
CA ALA A 31 6.28 -6.35 -4.81
C ALA A 31 7.70 -6.62 -5.29
N ASN A 32 8.64 -6.71 -4.37
CA ASN A 32 10.04 -7.03 -4.68
C ASN A 32 10.30 -8.47 -4.35
N LEU A 33 10.74 -9.22 -5.35
CA LEU A 33 11.03 -10.65 -5.23
C LEU A 33 12.53 -10.90 -5.39
N LEU A 34 13.04 -11.85 -4.63
CA LEU A 34 14.44 -12.21 -4.67
C LEU A 34 14.58 -13.72 -4.87
N SER A 35 15.42 -14.12 -5.81
CA SER A 35 15.81 -15.51 -5.99
C SER A 35 17.28 -15.67 -5.64
N LEU A 36 17.56 -16.37 -4.54
CA LEU A 36 18.94 -16.59 -4.11
C LEU A 36 19.65 -17.57 -5.04
N SER A 37 18.93 -18.60 -5.50
CA SER A 37 19.53 -19.61 -6.37
C SER A 37 19.91 -19.03 -7.73
N ARG A 38 19.17 -18.02 -8.21
CA ARG A 38 19.45 -17.40 -9.51
C ARG A 38 20.16 -16.06 -9.37
N SER A 39 20.43 -15.63 -8.15
CA SER A 39 21.04 -14.32 -7.88
C SER A 39 20.36 -13.20 -8.64
N SER A 40 19.02 -13.21 -8.63
CA SER A 40 18.26 -12.22 -9.39
C SER A 40 17.14 -11.63 -8.55
N ARG A 41 16.74 -10.42 -8.92
CA ARG A 41 15.64 -9.69 -8.29
C ARG A 41 14.64 -9.31 -9.35
N VAL A 42 13.36 -9.35 -8.97
CA VAL A 42 12.27 -8.93 -9.84
C VAL A 42 11.38 -7.98 -9.05
N ARG A 43 11.01 -6.89 -9.70
CA ARG A 43 10.05 -5.95 -9.15
C ARG A 43 8.77 -6.06 -9.97
N VAL A 44 7.70 -6.44 -9.29
CA VAL A 44 6.38 -6.52 -9.92
C VAL A 44 5.60 -5.28 -9.54
N ARG A 45 5.11 -4.56 -10.54
CA ARG A 45 4.35 -3.32 -10.35
C ARG A 45 2.94 -3.54 -10.85
N VAL A 46 1.96 -3.36 -9.98
CA VAL A 46 0.55 -3.58 -10.31
C VAL A 46 -0.17 -2.25 -10.23
N GLN A 47 -0.82 -1.85 -11.34
CA GLN A 47 -1.60 -0.63 -11.37
C GLN A 47 -2.97 -0.87 -10.77
N VAL A 48 -3.40 0.00 -9.86
CA VAL A 48 -4.63 -0.20 -9.10
C VAL A 48 -5.51 1.04 -9.26
N PRO A 49 -6.74 0.88 -9.80
CA PRO A 49 -7.63 2.01 -10.02
C PRO A 49 -8.11 2.65 -8.72
N GLU A 50 -8.34 3.95 -8.79
CA GLU A 50 -8.84 4.69 -7.65
C GLU A 50 -10.26 4.25 -7.26
N LEU A 51 -11.11 4.01 -8.25
CA LEU A 51 -12.52 3.72 -8.00
C LEU A 51 -12.78 2.29 -7.56
N ASP A 52 -11.82 1.40 -7.77
CA ASP A 52 -11.95 0.00 -7.38
C ASP A 52 -10.56 -0.52 -7.01
N PRO A 53 -10.03 -0.11 -5.86
CA PRO A 53 -8.66 -0.42 -5.49
C PRO A 53 -8.54 -1.83 -4.91
N VAL A 54 -8.53 -2.82 -5.77
CA VAL A 54 -8.52 -4.23 -5.41
C VAL A 54 -7.38 -4.95 -6.13
N VAL A 55 -6.65 -5.79 -5.39
CA VAL A 55 -5.55 -6.61 -5.91
C VAL A 55 -5.65 -7.99 -5.28
N ASP A 56 -5.29 -9.02 -6.03
CA ASP A 56 -5.25 -10.37 -5.44
C ASP A 56 -4.10 -10.48 -4.45
N THR A 57 -4.35 -11.18 -3.35
CA THR A 57 -3.33 -11.38 -2.32
C THR A 57 -2.18 -12.25 -2.82
N LEU A 58 -0.99 -12.00 -2.30
CA LEU A 58 0.16 -12.88 -2.49
C LEU A 58 0.34 -13.86 -1.35
N TRP A 59 -0.55 -13.83 -0.35
CA TRP A 59 -0.40 -14.64 0.86
C TRP A 59 -0.35 -16.15 0.55
N ASP A 60 -1.10 -16.60 -0.44
CA ASP A 60 -1.11 -18.03 -0.79
C ASP A 60 0.27 -18.52 -1.23
N ILE A 61 1.05 -17.64 -1.83
CA ILE A 61 2.37 -17.99 -2.35
C ILE A 61 3.46 -17.61 -1.33
N TYR A 62 3.28 -16.45 -0.70
CA TYR A 62 4.26 -15.90 0.22
C TYR A 62 3.57 -15.54 1.54
N PRO A 63 3.60 -16.45 2.53
CA PRO A 63 2.91 -16.16 3.81
C PRO A 63 3.38 -14.89 4.48
N GLY A 64 4.62 -14.46 4.22
CA GLY A 64 5.12 -13.21 4.78
C GLY A 64 4.42 -11.97 4.25
N ALA A 65 3.59 -12.10 3.21
CA ALA A 65 2.84 -10.97 2.67
C ALA A 65 1.72 -10.52 3.61
N GLU A 66 1.32 -11.34 4.56
CA GLU A 66 0.15 -11.08 5.39
C GLU A 66 0.19 -9.69 6.05
N ALA A 67 1.25 -9.40 6.79
CA ALA A 67 1.37 -8.11 7.47
C ALA A 67 1.65 -6.97 6.50
N MET A 68 2.42 -7.23 5.45
CA MET A 68 2.73 -6.20 4.46
C MET A 68 1.49 -5.72 3.72
N GLU A 69 0.60 -6.65 3.38
CA GLU A 69 -0.65 -6.30 2.71
C GLU A 69 -1.59 -5.55 3.65
N ARG A 70 -1.60 -5.92 4.93
CA ARG A 70 -2.39 -5.17 5.91
C ARG A 70 -1.91 -3.74 6.03
N GLU A 71 -0.60 -3.50 5.98
CA GLU A 71 -0.08 -2.13 6.03
C GLU A 71 -0.52 -1.33 4.82
N VAL A 72 -0.50 -1.91 3.63
CA VAL A 72 -0.95 -1.23 2.41
C VAL A 72 -2.45 -0.95 2.48
N TYR A 73 -3.23 -1.91 2.95
CA TYR A 73 -4.66 -1.70 3.15
C TYR A 73 -4.90 -0.56 4.14
N ASP A 74 -4.20 -0.58 5.27
CA ASP A 74 -4.39 0.40 6.32
C ASP A 74 -4.04 1.81 5.85
N MET A 75 -2.92 1.96 5.16
CA MET A 75 -2.39 3.27 4.78
C MET A 75 -2.99 3.81 3.48
N PHE A 76 -3.40 2.95 2.54
CA PHE A 76 -3.86 3.39 1.23
C PHE A 76 -5.30 2.98 0.91
N GLY A 77 -5.87 2.02 1.64
CA GLY A 77 -7.22 1.54 1.36
C GLY A 77 -7.31 0.58 0.21
N ILE A 78 -6.20 -0.07 -0.15
CA ILE A 78 -6.20 -1.08 -1.21
C ILE A 78 -6.59 -2.42 -0.60
N VAL A 79 -7.60 -3.06 -1.18
CA VAL A 79 -8.14 -4.32 -0.69
C VAL A 79 -7.42 -5.48 -1.37
N PHE A 80 -6.95 -6.44 -0.58
CA PHE A 80 -6.28 -7.63 -1.10
C PHE A 80 -7.24 -8.82 -1.04
N THR A 81 -7.77 -9.19 -2.20
CA THR A 81 -8.73 -10.28 -2.31
C THR A 81 -8.09 -11.60 -1.92
N GLY A 82 -8.76 -12.33 -1.03
CA GLY A 82 -8.24 -13.63 -0.56
C GLY A 82 -7.33 -13.54 0.64
N HIS A 83 -7.09 -12.35 1.16
CA HIS A 83 -6.28 -12.19 2.38
C HIS A 83 -6.99 -12.86 3.56
N PRO A 84 -6.25 -13.56 4.44
CA PRO A 84 -6.89 -14.28 5.54
C PRO A 84 -7.53 -13.38 6.60
N ASP A 85 -7.00 -12.17 6.79
CA ASP A 85 -7.54 -11.28 7.82
C ASP A 85 -7.09 -9.85 7.55
N LEU A 86 -7.79 -9.19 6.62
CA LEU A 86 -7.41 -7.86 6.16
C LEU A 86 -7.98 -6.80 7.12
N THR A 87 -7.25 -6.57 8.19
CA THR A 87 -7.60 -5.58 9.21
C THR A 87 -6.47 -4.58 9.36
N ARG A 88 -6.78 -3.45 10.00
CA ARG A 88 -5.76 -2.43 10.21
C ARG A 88 -4.65 -2.95 11.13
N ILE A 89 -3.44 -2.45 10.96
CA ILE A 89 -2.28 -2.88 11.72
C ILE A 89 -1.54 -1.70 12.36
N LEU A 90 -1.48 -0.57 11.68
CA LEU A 90 -0.78 0.61 12.20
C LEU A 90 -1.73 1.60 12.83
N MET A 91 -2.94 1.75 12.27
CA MET A 91 -3.93 2.67 12.81
C MET A 91 -4.94 1.90 13.68
N PRO A 92 -5.61 2.60 14.61
CA PRO A 92 -6.69 1.97 15.39
C PRO A 92 -7.82 1.48 14.49
N GLU A 93 -8.54 0.47 14.93
CA GLU A 93 -9.59 -0.13 14.12
C GLU A 93 -10.68 0.85 13.74
N ASP A 94 -10.94 1.83 14.60
CA ASP A 94 -11.98 2.83 14.37
C ASP A 94 -11.48 4.08 13.65
N TRP A 95 -10.23 4.08 13.19
CA TRP A 95 -9.68 5.22 12.46
C TRP A 95 -10.35 5.32 11.10
N GLU A 96 -10.72 6.54 10.70
CA GLU A 96 -11.33 6.78 9.41
C GLU A 96 -10.30 7.33 8.44
N GLY A 97 -10.33 6.80 7.22
CA GLY A 97 -9.45 7.25 6.15
C GLY A 97 -8.13 6.48 6.12
N HIS A 98 -7.31 6.84 5.15
CA HIS A 98 -6.05 6.14 4.86
C HIS A 98 -4.94 7.17 4.77
N PRO A 99 -4.09 7.26 5.81
CA PRO A 99 -3.19 8.39 5.98
C PRO A 99 -2.14 8.63 4.91
N LEU A 100 -1.75 7.62 4.15
CA LEU A 100 -0.74 7.81 3.12
C LEU A 100 -1.30 8.18 1.75
N ARG A 101 -2.61 8.31 1.63
CA ARG A 101 -3.18 8.88 0.41
C ARG A 101 -2.82 10.35 0.32
N LYS A 102 -2.48 10.79 -0.89
CA LYS A 102 -2.02 12.17 -1.10
C LYS A 102 -3.08 13.22 -0.84
N ASP A 103 -4.35 12.84 -0.93
CA ASP A 103 -5.47 13.73 -0.66
C ASP A 103 -6.02 13.57 0.77
N TYR A 104 -5.31 12.84 1.64
CA TYR A 104 -5.71 12.73 3.03
C TYR A 104 -5.54 14.07 3.72
N SER A 105 -6.61 14.56 4.36
CA SER A 105 -6.61 15.90 4.93
C SER A 105 -5.81 15.95 6.23
N VAL A 106 -4.88 16.89 6.31
CA VAL A 106 -4.13 17.13 7.55
C VAL A 106 -5.08 17.51 8.69
N GLY A 107 -6.21 18.14 8.37
CA GLY A 107 -7.19 18.50 9.38
C GLY A 107 -7.84 17.32 10.06
N ARG A 108 -7.70 16.11 9.50
CA ARG A 108 -8.20 14.90 10.14
C ARG A 108 -7.23 14.34 11.17
N VAL A 109 -6.00 14.84 11.18
CA VAL A 109 -5.02 14.40 12.17
C VAL A 109 -5.41 14.96 13.52
N PRO A 110 -5.47 14.12 14.56
CA PRO A 110 -5.89 14.60 15.87
C PRO A 110 -5.00 15.71 16.41
N VAL A 111 -5.64 16.68 17.01
CA VAL A 111 -4.96 17.87 17.48
C VAL A 111 -4.01 17.61 18.62
N GLN A 112 -4.18 16.51 19.33
CA GLN A 112 -3.34 16.21 20.46
C GLN A 112 -1.87 16.12 20.10
N PHE A 113 -1.54 16.06 18.84
CA PHE A 113 -0.14 16.14 18.47
C PHE A 113 0.52 17.39 18.98
N LYS A 114 -0.25 18.44 19.16
CA LYS A 114 0.28 19.68 19.59
C LYS A 114 0.67 19.72 21.02
N GLU A 115 0.15 18.82 21.79
CA GLU A 115 0.39 18.87 23.18
C GLU A 115 1.58 18.08 23.58
N ALA A 116 1.96 17.31 22.76
CA ALA A 116 3.13 16.59 23.12
C ALA A 116 4.23 17.57 23.23
N PRO A 117 3.64 18.19 23.73
CA PRO A 117 4.00 19.04 23.79
C PRO A 117 4.01 19.75 23.40
N GLY A 118 3.35 19.46 23.50
CA GLY A 118 3.07 19.82 23.08
C GLY A 118 2.60 20.25 22.97
N PRO A 119 2.55 20.68 23.01
CA PRO A 119 1.91 21.10 22.66
C PRO A 119 1.79 21.45 22.01
N ARG A 120 1.89 21.16 21.55
CA ARG A 120 1.91 21.38 20.73
C ARG A 120 1.49 21.94 20.21
#